data_3ad62b1c1ca4580bb7047b73dab16c01
#
_entry.id   3ad62b1c1ca4580bb7047b73dab16c01
#
_cell.length_a   1.000
_cell.length_b   1.000
_cell.length_c   1.000
_cell.angle_alpha   90.00
_cell.angle_beta   90.00
_cell.angle_gamma   90.00
#
_symmetry.space_group_name_H-M   'P 1'
#
loop_
_entity.id
_entity.type
_entity.pdbx_description
1 polymer ?
#
loop_
_entity_poly.entity_id
_entity_poly.type
_entity_poly.pdbx_seq_one_letter_code
_entity_poly.pdbx_strand_id
1 'polypeptide(L)'
;MKRREFTALLGGTALSPLAARAQQPAMPVIGYFSARSPVTDVAMLSAFQQGLNETGYVEGRNVAIEFRWAEGRSDRLLELAHDLVRRKVAVIVTTGGESTVRAVKAATSTIPIVFISGIDPVESGLVASLSRPGGNLTGVSKIGRAHV
;
A
#
# COMPACT_ATOMS: atom_id res chain seq x y z
N MET A 1 52.89 -4.06 18.75
CA MET A 1 52.19 -2.81 18.90
C MET A 1 51.02 -2.71 17.95
N LYS A 2 51.33 -2.76 16.71
CA LYS A 2 50.34 -2.63 15.68
C LYS A 2 49.27 -3.69 15.75
N ARG A 3 49.62 -4.83 16.23
CA ARG A 3 48.64 -5.90 16.36
C ARG A 3 47.54 -5.61 17.31
N ARG A 4 47.81 -4.86 18.34
CA ARG A 4 46.79 -4.53 19.30
C ARG A 4 45.75 -3.62 18.71
N GLU A 5 46.20 -2.68 17.91
CA GLU A 5 45.28 -1.80 17.23
C GLU A 5 44.41 -2.56 16.28
N PHE A 6 45.04 -3.53 15.62
CA PHE A 6 44.29 -4.38 14.73
C PHE A 6 43.22 -5.17 15.46
N THR A 7 43.56 -5.66 16.62
CA THR A 7 42.58 -6.40 17.42
C THR A 7 41.43 -5.51 17.83
N ALA A 8 41.68 -4.26 18.15
CA ALA A 8 40.62 -3.33 18.46
C ALA A 8 39.68 -3.13 17.29
N LEU A 9 40.24 -3.08 16.10
CA LEU A 9 39.41 -2.98 14.90
C LEU A 9 38.52 -4.20 14.71
N LEU A 10 39.04 -5.37 15.01
CA LEU A 10 38.22 -6.58 14.95
C LEU A 10 37.07 -6.50 15.92
N GLY A 11 37.28 -5.95 17.08
CA GLY A 11 36.20 -5.73 18.03
C GLY A 11 35.13 -4.81 17.46
N GLY A 12 35.55 -3.74 16.78
CA GLY A 12 34.62 -2.87 16.11
C GLY A 12 33.83 -3.57 15.02
N THR A 13 34.50 -4.46 14.29
CA THR A 13 33.86 -5.23 13.25
C THR A 13 32.76 -6.14 13.81
N ALA A 14 32.96 -6.68 15.00
CA ALA A 14 31.96 -7.53 15.60
C ALA A 14 30.64 -6.80 15.86
N LEU A 15 30.68 -5.50 16.05
CA LEU A 15 29.47 -4.70 16.23
C LEU A 15 28.78 -4.36 14.91
N SER A 16 29.53 -4.40 13.81
CA SER A 16 29.01 -4.03 12.50
C SER A 16 27.79 -4.81 12.06
N PRO A 17 27.71 -6.13 12.22
CA PRO A 17 26.53 -6.87 11.80
C PRO A 17 25.25 -6.43 12.50
N LEU A 18 25.32 -6.10 13.76
CA LEU A 18 24.16 -5.63 14.49
C LEU A 18 23.71 -4.24 14.00
N ALA A 19 24.67 -3.36 13.79
CA ALA A 19 24.36 -2.03 13.29
C ALA A 19 23.76 -2.09 11.88
N ALA A 20 24.32 -2.93 11.02
CA ALA A 20 23.80 -3.10 9.67
C ALA A 20 22.37 -3.67 9.70
N ARG A 21 22.12 -4.63 10.58
CA ARG A 21 20.79 -5.21 10.69
C ARG A 21 19.77 -4.17 11.19
N ALA A 22 20.15 -3.35 12.16
CA ALA A 22 19.28 -2.30 12.68
C ALA A 22 18.96 -1.23 11.64
N GLN A 23 19.85 -1.05 10.67
CA GLN A 23 19.67 -0.04 9.63
C GLN A 23 18.91 -0.55 8.42
N GLN A 24 18.70 -1.86 8.30
CA GLN A 24 17.94 -2.39 7.17
C GLN A 24 16.48 -1.97 7.30
N PRO A 25 15.90 -1.42 6.24
CA PRO A 25 14.48 -1.07 6.29
C PRO A 25 13.64 -2.34 6.44
N ALA A 26 12.59 -2.22 7.21
CA ALA A 26 11.62 -3.28 7.32
C ALA A 26 10.97 -3.51 5.95
N MET A 27 10.53 -4.75 5.71
CA MET A 27 9.78 -5.08 4.51
C MET A 27 8.54 -4.19 4.43
N PRO A 28 8.32 -3.46 3.33
CA PRO A 28 7.13 -2.62 3.22
C PRO A 28 5.87 -3.47 3.18
N VAL A 29 4.81 -2.94 3.80
CA VAL A 29 3.52 -3.61 3.86
C VAL A 29 2.52 -2.79 3.07
N ILE A 30 1.85 -3.43 2.13
CA ILE A 30 0.77 -2.83 1.35
C ILE A 30 -0.55 -3.28 1.97
N GLY A 31 -1.46 -2.35 2.23
CA GLY A 31 -2.82 -2.67 2.60
C GLY A 31 -3.67 -2.79 1.34
N TYR A 32 -4.19 -3.97 1.05
CA TYR A 32 -5.13 -4.18 -0.05
C TYR A 32 -6.54 -4.21 0.52
N PHE A 33 -7.34 -3.24 0.15
CA PHE A 33 -8.65 -3.01 0.74
C PHE A 33 -9.75 -3.04 -0.33
N SER A 34 -10.72 -3.92 -0.16
CA SER A 34 -11.80 -4.09 -1.12
C SER A 34 -13.16 -4.22 -0.44
N ALA A 35 -14.17 -3.63 -1.05
CA ALA A 35 -15.56 -3.85 -0.66
C ALA A 35 -16.05 -5.25 -1.04
N ARG A 36 -15.31 -5.93 -1.90
CA ARG A 36 -15.68 -7.25 -2.42
C ARG A 36 -15.11 -8.36 -1.55
N SER A 37 -15.23 -9.58 -2.04
CA SER A 37 -14.61 -10.76 -1.42
C SER A 37 -13.41 -11.22 -2.27
N PRO A 38 -12.56 -12.10 -1.73
CA PRO A 38 -11.47 -12.65 -2.52
C PRO A 38 -11.94 -13.35 -3.80
N VAL A 39 -13.15 -13.92 -3.76
CA VAL A 39 -13.71 -14.63 -4.90
C VAL A 39 -14.19 -13.67 -5.99
N THR A 40 -14.84 -12.58 -5.60
CA THR A 40 -15.42 -11.64 -6.56
C THR A 40 -14.43 -10.59 -7.05
N ASP A 41 -13.29 -10.47 -6.40
CA ASP A 41 -12.25 -9.51 -6.77
C ASP A 41 -11.02 -10.16 -7.42
N VAL A 42 -11.13 -11.41 -7.79
CA VAL A 42 -10.03 -12.23 -8.28
C VAL A 42 -9.28 -11.60 -9.46
N ALA A 43 -10.02 -11.07 -10.43
CA ALA A 43 -9.40 -10.47 -11.61
C ALA A 43 -8.59 -9.22 -11.24
N MET A 44 -9.10 -8.41 -10.34
CA MET A 44 -8.42 -7.20 -9.90
C MET A 44 -7.19 -7.55 -9.07
N LEU A 45 -7.34 -8.52 -8.17
CA LEU A 45 -6.23 -8.98 -7.34
C LEU A 45 -5.11 -9.56 -8.19
N SER A 46 -5.45 -10.40 -9.18
CA SER A 46 -4.45 -10.95 -10.10
C SER A 46 -3.70 -9.87 -10.86
N ALA A 47 -4.43 -8.88 -11.37
CA ALA A 47 -3.81 -7.76 -12.09
C ALA A 47 -2.88 -6.96 -11.18
N PHE A 48 -3.29 -6.75 -9.94
CA PHE A 48 -2.46 -6.06 -8.94
C PHE A 48 -1.18 -6.84 -8.66
N GLN A 49 -1.29 -8.14 -8.40
CA GLN A 49 -0.14 -8.98 -8.12
C GLN A 49 0.82 -9.06 -9.31
N GLN A 50 0.27 -9.17 -10.51
CA GLN A 50 1.08 -9.17 -11.71
C GLN A 50 1.84 -7.85 -11.87
N GLY A 51 1.17 -6.72 -11.66
CA GLY A 51 1.81 -5.42 -11.72
C GLY A 51 2.95 -5.27 -10.71
N LEU A 52 2.76 -5.77 -9.49
CA LEU A 52 3.82 -5.79 -8.49
C LEU A 52 5.01 -6.60 -8.96
N ASN A 53 4.76 -7.81 -9.47
CA ASN A 53 5.83 -8.68 -9.94
C ASN A 53 6.63 -8.05 -11.08
N GLU A 54 5.94 -7.40 -12.01
CA GLU A 54 6.58 -6.72 -13.13
C GLU A 54 7.49 -5.57 -12.69
N THR A 55 7.20 -4.96 -11.54
CA THR A 55 8.02 -3.89 -10.98
C THR A 55 9.07 -4.41 -10.01
N GLY A 56 9.20 -5.72 -9.86
CA GLY A 56 10.22 -6.33 -9.02
C GLY A 56 9.79 -6.64 -7.60
N TYR A 57 8.52 -6.41 -7.26
CA TYR A 57 8.02 -6.73 -5.92
C TYR A 57 7.34 -8.08 -5.92
N VAL A 58 7.80 -8.95 -5.02
CA VAL A 58 7.26 -10.30 -4.86
C VAL A 58 6.80 -10.46 -3.42
N GLU A 59 5.52 -10.77 -3.25
CA GLU A 59 4.94 -10.97 -1.93
C GLU A 59 5.70 -12.05 -1.16
N GLY A 60 6.06 -11.75 0.08
CA GLY A 60 6.82 -12.65 0.93
C GLY A 60 8.33 -12.54 0.78
N ARG A 61 8.83 -11.86 -0.25
CA ARG A 61 10.27 -11.66 -0.47
C ARG A 61 10.71 -10.25 -0.14
N ASN A 62 10.10 -9.26 -0.75
CA ASN A 62 10.46 -7.86 -0.55
C ASN A 62 9.25 -6.95 -0.33
N VAL A 63 8.06 -7.52 -0.23
CA VAL A 63 6.84 -6.79 0.10
C VAL A 63 5.89 -7.75 0.80
N ALA A 64 5.13 -7.26 1.77
CA ALA A 64 4.04 -7.99 2.41
C ALA A 64 2.73 -7.30 2.06
N ILE A 65 1.64 -8.07 2.01
CA ILE A 65 0.31 -7.54 1.70
C ILE A 65 -0.64 -7.94 2.82
N GLU A 66 -1.30 -6.94 3.38
CA GLU A 66 -2.36 -7.12 4.36
C GLU A 66 -3.70 -6.92 3.66
N PHE A 67 -4.51 -7.96 3.61
CA PHE A 67 -5.78 -7.93 2.92
C PHE A 67 -6.92 -7.60 3.87
N ARG A 68 -7.85 -6.77 3.41
CA ARG A 68 -9.10 -6.48 4.12
C ARG A 68 -10.25 -6.54 3.13
N TRP A 69 -11.19 -7.42 3.40
CA TRP A 69 -12.33 -7.68 2.55
C TRP A 69 -13.61 -7.35 3.30
N ALA A 70 -14.39 -6.41 2.79
CA ALA A 70 -15.65 -6.05 3.42
C ALA A 70 -16.79 -7.01 3.06
N GLU A 71 -16.61 -7.77 1.99
CA GLU A 71 -17.56 -8.81 1.56
C GLU A 71 -18.98 -8.26 1.35
N GLY A 72 -19.07 -7.06 0.77
CA GLY A 72 -20.35 -6.39 0.52
C GLY A 72 -20.94 -5.68 1.73
N ARG A 73 -20.27 -5.70 2.86
CA ARG A 73 -20.76 -5.08 4.08
C ARG A 73 -20.18 -3.67 4.24
N SER A 74 -20.96 -2.70 3.80
CA SER A 74 -20.53 -1.30 3.85
C SER A 74 -20.36 -0.79 5.30
N ASP A 75 -21.04 -1.41 6.27
CA ASP A 75 -20.91 -1.07 7.68
C ASP A 75 -19.51 -1.42 8.24
N ARG A 76 -18.77 -2.27 7.56
CA ARG A 76 -17.43 -2.68 8.00
C ARG A 76 -16.29 -1.87 7.38
N LEU A 77 -16.60 -1.05 6.39
CA LEU A 77 -15.55 -0.37 5.61
C LEU A 77 -14.65 0.52 6.47
N LEU A 78 -15.24 1.34 7.32
CA LEU A 78 -14.47 2.28 8.13
C LEU A 78 -13.62 1.55 9.17
N GLU A 79 -14.17 0.53 9.79
CA GLU A 79 -13.43 -0.27 10.77
C GLU A 79 -12.23 -0.95 10.14
N LEU A 80 -12.42 -1.55 8.96
CA LEU A 80 -11.34 -2.24 8.26
C LEU A 80 -10.26 -1.26 7.78
N ALA A 81 -10.68 -0.07 7.36
CA ALA A 81 -9.74 0.98 6.98
C ALA A 81 -8.90 1.42 8.19
N HIS A 82 -9.54 1.64 9.34
CA HIS A 82 -8.82 1.97 10.57
C HIS A 82 -7.86 0.87 10.99
N ASP A 83 -8.21 -0.39 10.78
CA ASP A 83 -7.33 -1.49 11.10
C ASP A 83 -6.02 -1.43 10.30
N LEU A 84 -6.12 -1.15 9.01
CA LEU A 84 -4.92 -0.96 8.17
C LEU A 84 -4.07 0.23 8.64
N VAL A 85 -4.72 1.32 9.05
CA VAL A 85 -4.01 2.48 9.58
C VAL A 85 -3.28 2.14 10.87
N ARG A 86 -3.92 1.40 11.76
CA ARG A 86 -3.27 0.95 13.01
C ARG A 86 -2.06 0.06 12.74
N ARG A 87 -2.09 -0.70 11.67
CA ARG A 87 -0.98 -1.57 11.26
C ARG A 87 0.14 -0.80 10.58
N LYS A 88 -0.04 0.49 10.33
CA LYS A 88 0.98 1.37 9.77
C LYS A 88 1.50 0.86 8.42
N VAL A 89 0.58 0.44 7.56
CA VAL A 89 0.95 0.03 6.20
C VAL A 89 1.57 1.20 5.44
N ALA A 90 2.45 0.89 4.50
CA ALA A 90 3.17 1.92 3.74
C ALA A 90 2.27 2.59 2.70
N VAL A 91 1.30 1.86 2.16
CA VAL A 91 0.36 2.35 1.16
C VAL A 91 -0.90 1.52 1.25
N ILE A 92 -2.04 2.13 0.93
CA ILE A 92 -3.31 1.41 0.86
C ILE A 92 -3.80 1.43 -0.59
N VAL A 93 -4.03 0.25 -1.15
CA VAL A 93 -4.63 0.08 -2.47
C VAL A 93 -6.09 -0.27 -2.27
N THR A 94 -7.00 0.52 -2.85
CA THR A 94 -8.43 0.29 -2.71
C THR A 94 -9.06 -0.14 -4.03
N THR A 95 -9.94 -1.12 -3.94
CA THR A 95 -10.77 -1.58 -5.05
C THR A 95 -12.22 -1.67 -4.56
N GLY A 96 -13.15 -1.85 -5.50
CA GLY A 96 -14.54 -2.07 -5.12
C GLY A 96 -15.40 -0.83 -5.06
N GLY A 97 -14.89 0.32 -5.54
CA GLY A 97 -15.71 1.49 -5.76
C GLY A 97 -15.42 2.67 -4.84
N GLU A 98 -16.27 3.67 -4.95
CA GLU A 98 -16.09 4.95 -4.26
C GLU A 98 -16.15 4.81 -2.74
N SER A 99 -16.98 3.91 -2.24
CA SER A 99 -17.16 3.76 -0.80
C SER A 99 -15.88 3.34 -0.08
N THR A 100 -15.05 2.51 -0.71
CA THR A 100 -13.77 2.11 -0.14
C THR A 100 -12.82 3.30 -0.06
N VAL A 101 -12.78 4.10 -1.11
CA VAL A 101 -11.92 5.29 -1.14
C VAL A 101 -12.32 6.27 -0.04
N ARG A 102 -13.61 6.51 0.11
CA ARG A 102 -14.12 7.42 1.15
C ARG A 102 -13.79 6.93 2.55
N ALA A 103 -13.90 5.62 2.77
CA ALA A 103 -13.58 5.03 4.08
C ALA A 103 -12.11 5.21 4.44
N VAL A 104 -11.21 4.95 3.49
CA VAL A 104 -9.77 5.10 3.73
C VAL A 104 -9.39 6.56 3.90
N LYS A 105 -9.98 7.44 3.08
CA LYS A 105 -9.74 8.87 3.18
C LYS A 105 -10.18 9.43 4.54
N ALA A 106 -11.26 8.90 5.07
CA ALA A 106 -11.72 9.28 6.42
C ALA A 106 -10.79 8.73 7.52
N ALA A 107 -10.15 7.60 7.28
CA ALA A 107 -9.30 6.94 8.27
C ALA A 107 -7.88 7.50 8.33
N THR A 108 -7.36 8.05 7.24
CA THR A 108 -5.99 8.57 7.20
C THR A 108 -5.84 9.74 6.24
N SER A 109 -4.99 10.69 6.62
CA SER A 109 -4.60 11.80 5.75
C SER A 109 -3.12 11.72 5.35
N THR A 110 -2.40 10.73 5.85
CA THR A 110 -0.94 10.64 5.70
C THR A 110 -0.49 9.42 4.91
N ILE A 111 -1.16 8.27 5.05
CA ILE A 111 -0.78 7.08 4.30
C ILE A 111 -1.22 7.27 2.85
N PRO A 112 -0.32 7.08 1.87
CA PRO A 112 -0.71 7.19 0.47
C PRO A 112 -1.80 6.18 0.11
N ILE A 113 -2.79 6.64 -0.63
CA ILE A 113 -3.92 5.83 -1.06
C ILE A 113 -3.90 5.76 -2.59
N VAL A 114 -3.81 4.54 -3.12
CA VAL A 114 -3.93 4.28 -4.55
C VAL A 114 -5.29 3.64 -4.77
N PHE A 115 -6.13 4.27 -5.57
CA PHE A 115 -7.44 3.71 -5.84
C PHE A 115 -7.58 3.30 -7.30
N ILE A 116 -8.35 2.24 -7.52
CA ILE A 116 -8.70 1.77 -8.85
C ILE A 116 -10.21 1.87 -8.94
N SER A 117 -10.69 2.75 -9.81
CA SER A 117 -12.10 3.03 -9.91
C SER A 117 -12.56 3.08 -11.36
N GLY A 118 -13.79 2.68 -11.57
CA GLY A 118 -14.46 2.86 -12.86
C GLY A 118 -15.23 4.17 -12.98
N ILE A 119 -15.23 4.97 -11.92
CA ILE A 119 -15.92 6.26 -11.91
C ILE A 119 -14.91 7.41 -12.03
N ASP A 120 -15.40 8.57 -12.38
CA ASP A 120 -14.57 9.75 -12.43
C ASP A 120 -14.33 10.28 -11.01
N PRO A 121 -13.08 10.26 -10.53
CA PRO A 121 -12.81 10.72 -9.18
C PRO A 121 -13.00 12.22 -8.99
N VAL A 122 -12.95 13.01 -10.07
CA VAL A 122 -13.21 14.45 -10.01
C VAL A 122 -14.71 14.70 -9.87
N GLU A 123 -15.52 14.06 -10.71
CA GLU A 123 -16.97 14.20 -10.64
C GLU A 123 -17.53 13.72 -9.29
N SER A 124 -16.94 12.67 -8.74
CA SER A 124 -17.38 12.16 -7.45
C SER A 124 -16.88 12.98 -6.26
N GLY A 125 -16.07 13.99 -6.51
CA GLY A 125 -15.53 14.84 -5.46
C GLY A 125 -14.44 14.20 -4.62
N LEU A 126 -13.90 13.07 -5.06
CA LEU A 126 -12.82 12.38 -4.33
C LEU A 126 -11.50 13.11 -4.46
N VAL A 127 -11.25 13.73 -5.62
CA VAL A 127 -10.03 14.50 -5.86
C VAL A 127 -10.42 15.83 -6.53
N ALA A 128 -9.59 16.84 -6.36
CA ALA A 128 -9.84 18.15 -6.92
C ALA A 128 -9.63 18.16 -8.43
N SER A 129 -8.63 17.43 -8.92
CA SER A 129 -8.37 17.26 -10.35
C SER A 129 -7.50 16.01 -10.55
N LEU A 130 -7.47 15.49 -11.76
CA LEU A 130 -6.66 14.32 -12.08
C LEU A 130 -5.17 14.61 -12.07
N SER A 131 -4.77 15.82 -12.46
CA SER A 131 -3.36 16.22 -12.48
C SER A 131 -2.85 16.59 -11.09
N ARG A 132 -3.74 17.03 -10.21
CA ARG A 132 -3.40 17.42 -8.84
C ARG A 132 -4.48 16.90 -7.90
N PRO A 133 -4.45 15.62 -7.58
CA PRO A 133 -5.51 15.05 -6.74
C PRO A 133 -5.55 15.60 -5.33
N GLY A 134 -4.42 16.12 -4.84
CA GLY A 134 -4.33 16.70 -3.51
C GLY A 134 -4.27 15.65 -2.43
N GLY A 135 -3.70 16.03 -1.28
CA GLY A 135 -3.59 15.14 -0.14
C GLY A 135 -2.80 13.88 -0.47
N ASN A 136 -3.25 12.78 0.11
CA ASN A 136 -2.59 11.47 0.00
C ASN A 136 -3.25 10.54 -1.03
N LEU A 137 -4.11 11.06 -1.89
CA LEU A 137 -4.91 10.26 -2.81
C LEU A 137 -4.33 10.28 -4.23
N THR A 138 -4.09 9.10 -4.78
CA THR A 138 -3.61 8.90 -6.15
C THR A 138 -4.40 7.75 -6.75
N GLY A 139 -4.74 7.83 -8.04
CA GLY A 139 -5.57 6.77 -8.58
C GLY A 139 -5.45 6.53 -10.06
N VAL A 140 -6.01 5.41 -10.46
CA VAL A 140 -6.16 5.00 -11.85
C VAL A 140 -7.64 4.88 -12.13
N SER A 141 -8.10 5.63 -13.12
CA SER A 141 -9.48 5.62 -13.56
C SER A 141 -9.59 5.01 -14.95
N LYS A 142 -10.63 4.22 -15.16
CA LYS A 142 -10.87 3.60 -16.46
C LYS A 142 -11.62 4.48 -17.45
N ILE A 143 -11.80 5.73 -17.14
CA ILE A 143 -12.69 6.60 -17.91
C ILE A 143 -12.16 6.96 -19.30
N GLY A 144 -10.88 6.83 -19.52
CA GLY A 144 -10.26 7.30 -20.77
C GLY A 144 -10.54 6.48 -22.02
N ARG A 145 -11.45 5.53 -21.99
CA ARG A 145 -11.66 4.66 -23.15
C ARG A 145 -12.84 4.95 -24.01
N ALA A 146 -13.64 5.88 -23.63
CA ALA A 146 -14.91 6.11 -24.33
C ALA A 146 -14.78 7.03 -25.55
N HIS A 147 -13.59 7.47 -25.87
CA HIS A 147 -13.44 8.49 -26.92
C HIS A 147 -12.42 8.11 -27.96
N VAL A 148 -12.58 6.95 -28.49
CA VAL A 148 -11.83 6.61 -29.69
C VAL A 148 -12.82 6.41 -30.82
#